data_488160267742bd9cd41c50bde35d479a
#
_entry.id   488160267742bd9cd41c50bde35d479a
#
_cell.length_a   1.000
_cell.length_b   1.000
_cell.length_c   1.000
_cell.angle_alpha   90.00
_cell.angle_beta   90.00
_cell.angle_gamma   90.00
#
_symmetry.space_group_name_H-M   'P 1'
#
loop_
_entity.id
_entity.type
_entity.pdbx_description
1 polymer ?
#
loop_
_entity_poly.entity_id
_entity_poly.type
_entity_poly.pdbx_seq_one_letter_code
_entity_poly.pdbx_strand_id
1 'polypeptide(L)'
;ELAAEYLLDTLTYAWNTGDTHPFENMTEPGEKFREGHIKNVNALYANGWMYGNTTTVTNIVSVLPASEKEWGVEPNTIAVVFDGTTNNGIACVGQRIIDKNSDEAVTYAFFMTWKNGGWISTGGSVLNNEQK
;
A
#
# COMPACT_ATOMS: atom_id res chain seq x y z
N GLU A 1 6.38 11.62 4.92
CA GLU A 1 4.92 11.51 5.19
C GLU A 1 4.10 11.64 3.92
N LEU A 2 4.19 12.76 3.19
CA LEU A 2 3.43 12.97 1.96
C LEU A 2 3.73 11.91 0.89
N ALA A 3 4.99 11.47 0.80
CA ALA A 3 5.36 10.42 -0.14
C ALA A 3 4.68 9.10 0.20
N ALA A 4 4.56 8.76 1.49
CA ALA A 4 3.88 7.55 1.93
C ALA A 4 2.37 7.62 1.67
N GLU A 5 1.77 8.80 1.86
CA GLU A 5 0.35 9.00 1.54
C GLU A 5 0.11 8.90 0.04
N TYR A 6 1.01 9.45 -0.77
CA TYR A 6 0.93 9.33 -2.21
C TYR A 6 1.06 7.87 -2.67
N LEU A 7 1.92 7.11 -1.99
CA LEU A 7 2.04 5.67 -2.26
C LEU A 7 0.70 4.96 -2.09
N LEU A 8 -0.04 5.29 -1.02
CA LEU A 8 -1.38 4.72 -0.81
C LEU A 8 -2.36 5.12 -1.91
N ASP A 9 -2.27 6.36 -2.40
CA ASP A 9 -3.12 6.80 -3.51
C ASP A 9 -2.84 5.98 -4.77
N THR A 10 -1.57 5.68 -5.05
CA THR A 10 -1.21 4.86 -6.21
C THR A 10 -1.70 3.42 -6.04
N LEU A 11 -1.67 2.90 -4.82
CA LEU A 11 -2.17 1.55 -4.54
C LEU A 11 -3.69 1.49 -4.70
N THR A 12 -4.41 2.48 -4.18
CA THR A 12 -5.87 2.59 -4.34
C THR A 12 -6.25 2.69 -5.81
N TYR A 13 -5.52 3.50 -6.56
CA TYR A 13 -5.73 3.62 -8.01
C TYR A 13 -5.53 2.26 -8.71
N ALA A 14 -4.48 1.52 -8.33
CA ALA A 14 -4.22 0.21 -8.92
C ALA A 14 -5.39 -0.76 -8.67
N TRP A 15 -5.91 -0.78 -7.44
CA TRP A 15 -7.03 -1.66 -7.12
C TRP A 15 -8.32 -1.26 -7.86
N ASN A 16 -8.55 0.04 -8.07
CA ASN A 16 -9.78 0.51 -8.73
C ASN A 16 -9.73 0.49 -10.26
N THR A 17 -8.54 0.35 -10.85
CA THR A 17 -8.38 0.43 -12.32
C THR A 17 -7.68 -0.76 -12.95
N GLY A 18 -6.94 -1.53 -12.17
CA GLY A 18 -6.08 -2.58 -12.70
C GLY A 18 -4.74 -2.06 -13.22
N ASP A 19 -4.51 -0.75 -13.19
CA ASP A 19 -3.25 -0.15 -13.65
C ASP A 19 -2.29 -0.02 -12.48
N THR A 20 -1.26 -0.85 -12.47
CA THR A 20 -0.27 -0.90 -11.39
C THR A 20 0.96 -0.02 -11.64
N HIS A 21 1.07 0.64 -12.79
CA HIS A 21 2.29 1.40 -13.14
C HIS A 21 2.62 2.52 -12.16
N PRO A 22 1.69 3.39 -11.73
CA PRO A 22 2.03 4.42 -10.73
C PRO A 22 2.54 3.82 -9.42
N PHE A 23 1.95 2.72 -8.97
CA PHE A 23 2.38 2.02 -7.78
C PHE A 23 3.76 1.40 -7.97
N GLU A 24 4.02 0.79 -9.12
CA GLU A 24 5.32 0.21 -9.44
C GLU A 24 6.42 1.27 -9.41
N ASN A 25 6.13 2.47 -9.90
CA ASN A 25 7.09 3.57 -9.93
C ASN A 25 7.45 4.11 -8.54
N MET A 26 6.64 3.82 -7.53
CA MET A 26 6.86 4.26 -6.15
C MET A 26 7.44 3.17 -5.25
N THR A 27 7.73 2.00 -5.80
CA THR A 27 8.12 0.83 -5.00
C THR A 27 9.34 0.14 -5.60
N GLU A 28 10.10 -0.52 -4.73
CA GLU A 28 11.32 -1.22 -5.14
C GLU A 28 11.00 -2.60 -5.70
N PRO A 29 11.51 -2.94 -6.90
CA PRO A 29 11.31 -4.27 -7.48
C PRO A 29 11.76 -5.38 -6.53
N GLY A 30 10.94 -6.41 -6.40
CA GLY A 30 11.22 -7.57 -5.54
C GLY A 30 10.78 -7.43 -4.09
N GLU A 31 10.33 -6.24 -3.68
CA GLU A 31 9.84 -6.04 -2.32
C GLU A 31 8.48 -6.74 -2.15
N LYS A 32 8.29 -7.44 -1.01
CA LYS A 32 7.13 -8.32 -0.81
C LYS A 32 5.78 -7.61 -0.89
N PHE A 33 5.67 -6.45 -0.27
CA PHE A 33 4.42 -5.67 -0.29
C PHE A 33 4.06 -5.28 -1.72
N ARG A 34 5.05 -4.79 -2.48
CA ARG A 34 4.90 -4.43 -3.88
C ARG A 34 4.45 -5.61 -4.73
N GLU A 35 5.23 -6.68 -4.69
CA GLU A 35 4.98 -7.83 -5.56
C GLU A 35 3.67 -8.54 -5.21
N GLY A 36 3.34 -8.59 -3.93
CA GLY A 36 2.08 -9.17 -3.48
C GLY A 36 0.87 -8.42 -4.01
N HIS A 37 0.88 -7.08 -3.93
CA HIS A 37 -0.23 -6.28 -4.42
C HIS A 37 -0.34 -6.31 -5.95
N ILE A 38 0.79 -6.23 -6.66
CA ILE A 38 0.78 -6.31 -8.13
C ILE A 38 0.18 -7.64 -8.57
N LYS A 39 0.62 -8.74 -7.97
CA LYS A 39 0.11 -10.06 -8.28
C LYS A 39 -1.40 -10.16 -8.05
N ASN A 40 -1.86 -9.66 -6.91
CA ASN A 40 -3.27 -9.75 -6.54
C ASN A 40 -4.16 -8.85 -7.41
N VAL A 41 -3.70 -7.66 -7.74
CA VAL A 41 -4.43 -6.76 -8.65
C VAL A 41 -4.54 -7.40 -10.03
N ASN A 42 -3.46 -7.94 -10.56
CA ASN A 42 -3.46 -8.59 -11.87
C ASN A 42 -4.36 -9.83 -11.88
N ALA A 43 -4.36 -10.60 -10.80
CA ALA A 43 -5.23 -11.78 -10.68
C ALA A 43 -6.71 -11.40 -10.68
N LEU A 44 -7.06 -10.31 -9.97
CA LEU A 44 -8.44 -9.82 -9.96
C LEU A 44 -8.87 -9.37 -11.35
N TYR A 45 -8.06 -8.54 -12.01
CA TYR A 45 -8.42 -7.95 -13.29
C TYR A 45 -8.28 -8.90 -14.47
N ALA A 46 -7.69 -10.09 -14.28
CA ALA A 46 -7.69 -11.12 -15.31
C ALA A 46 -9.10 -11.58 -15.66
N ASN A 47 -10.04 -11.52 -14.69
CA ASN A 47 -11.42 -11.99 -14.90
C ASN A 47 -12.43 -11.20 -14.07
N GLY A 48 -12.07 -10.01 -13.62
CA GLY A 48 -12.95 -9.23 -12.76
C GLY A 48 -12.55 -7.77 -12.69
N TRP A 49 -13.07 -7.10 -11.67
CA TRP A 49 -12.83 -5.67 -11.45
C TRP A 49 -13.16 -5.32 -10.01
N MET A 50 -12.69 -4.15 -9.59
CA MET A 50 -13.02 -3.57 -8.28
C MET A 50 -13.47 -2.12 -8.47
N TYR A 51 -14.35 -1.67 -7.58
CA TYR A 51 -14.89 -0.32 -7.63
C TYR A 51 -15.08 0.21 -6.21
N GLY A 52 -14.72 1.47 -6.00
CA GLY A 52 -14.96 2.13 -4.71
C GLY A 52 -13.99 1.76 -3.60
N ASN A 53 -12.85 1.17 -3.92
CA ASN A 53 -11.80 0.95 -2.92
C ASN A 53 -11.24 2.30 -2.50
N THR A 54 -11.20 2.57 -1.19
CA THR A 54 -10.68 3.83 -0.66
C THR A 54 -9.87 3.58 0.60
N THR A 55 -8.90 4.46 0.85
CA THR A 55 -8.12 4.46 2.07
C THR A 55 -8.00 5.88 2.58
N THR A 56 -8.34 6.10 3.84
CA THR A 56 -8.25 7.41 4.50
C THR A 56 -7.29 7.32 5.65
N VAL A 57 -6.27 8.18 5.67
CA VAL A 57 -5.35 8.29 6.79
C VAL A 57 -6.06 9.05 7.91
N THR A 58 -6.13 8.46 9.08
CA THR A 58 -6.82 9.05 10.23
C THR A 58 -5.87 9.58 11.30
N ASN A 59 -4.66 9.05 11.39
CA ASN A 59 -3.68 9.45 12.39
C ASN A 59 -2.27 9.09 11.97
N ILE A 60 -1.33 10.04 12.07
CA ILE A 60 0.09 9.77 11.87
C ILE A 60 0.66 9.32 13.21
N VAL A 61 1.07 8.06 13.29
CA VAL A 61 1.60 7.47 14.52
C VAL A 61 3.05 7.88 14.72
N SER A 62 3.89 7.73 13.71
CA SER A 62 5.29 8.13 13.79
C SER A 62 5.90 8.35 12.42
N VAL A 63 6.89 9.25 12.37
CA VAL A 63 7.74 9.47 11.19
C VAL A 63 9.15 9.60 11.75
N LEU A 64 9.97 8.57 11.60
CA LEU A 64 11.29 8.50 12.24
C LEU A 64 12.34 8.04 11.25
N PRO A 65 13.58 8.58 11.33
CA PRO A 65 14.68 8.01 10.56
C PRO A 65 14.88 6.56 10.95
N ALA A 66 15.05 5.68 9.97
CA ALA A 66 15.31 4.28 10.21
C ALA A 66 16.81 4.03 10.20
N SER A 67 17.32 3.39 11.26
CA SER A 67 18.73 3.09 11.39
C SER A 67 19.09 1.87 10.55
N GLU A 68 20.10 2.02 9.71
CA GLU A 68 20.66 0.92 8.94
C GLU A 68 21.10 -0.22 9.84
N LYS A 69 21.69 0.10 11.00
CA LYS A 69 22.16 -0.90 11.98
C LYS A 69 21.02 -1.66 12.63
N GLU A 70 19.96 -0.96 13.01
CA GLU A 70 18.88 -1.57 13.79
C GLU A 70 17.89 -2.32 12.90
N TRP A 71 17.65 -1.84 11.69
CA TRP A 71 16.58 -2.33 10.84
C TRP A 71 17.05 -3.05 9.59
N GLY A 72 18.36 -2.97 9.29
CA GLY A 72 18.89 -3.57 8.06
C GLY A 72 18.39 -2.90 6.80
N VAL A 73 18.02 -1.62 6.88
CA VAL A 73 17.50 -0.85 5.75
C VAL A 73 18.61 -0.04 5.08
N GLU A 74 18.32 0.45 3.88
CA GLU A 74 19.25 1.29 3.14
C GLU A 74 19.43 2.65 3.82
N PRO A 75 20.57 3.35 3.59
CA PRO A 75 20.76 4.72 4.06
C PRO A 75 19.65 5.63 3.53
N ASN A 76 19.38 6.73 4.23
CA ASN A 76 18.36 7.72 3.86
C ASN A 76 16.94 7.15 3.85
N THR A 77 16.66 6.24 4.77
CA THR A 77 15.34 5.62 4.91
C THR A 77 14.61 6.19 6.12
N ILE A 78 13.33 6.45 5.94
CA ILE A 78 12.43 6.92 6.98
C ILE A 78 11.33 5.88 7.17
N ALA A 79 11.06 5.53 8.43
CA ALA A 79 9.94 4.67 8.77
C ALA A 79 8.71 5.55 9.02
N VAL A 80 7.64 5.32 8.28
CA VAL A 80 6.38 6.05 8.42
C VAL A 80 5.31 5.06 8.86
N VAL A 81 4.67 5.35 9.99
CA VAL A 81 3.60 4.52 10.52
C VAL A 81 2.36 5.39 10.69
N PHE A 82 1.24 4.95 10.16
CA PHE A 82 -0.01 5.69 10.33
C PHE A 82 -1.21 4.75 10.35
N ASP A 83 -2.24 5.21 11.04
CA ASP A 83 -3.52 4.53 11.10
C ASP A 83 -4.43 5.06 10.00
N GLY A 84 -5.27 4.21 9.50
CA GLY A 84 -6.24 4.58 8.49
C GLY A 84 -7.48 3.72 8.52
N THR A 85 -8.43 4.08 7.69
CA THR A 85 -9.64 3.28 7.44
C THR A 85 -9.66 2.94 5.96
N THR A 86 -9.80 1.66 5.67
CA THR A 86 -9.91 1.15 4.30
C THR A 86 -11.33 0.67 4.06
N ASN A 87 -11.91 1.07 2.94
CA ASN A 87 -13.14 0.46 2.44
C ASN A 87 -12.74 -0.35 1.21
N ASN A 88 -13.00 -1.65 1.23
CA ASN A 88 -12.60 -2.52 0.14
C ASN A 88 -13.45 -2.39 -1.12
N GLY A 89 -14.53 -1.61 -1.06
CA GLY A 89 -15.39 -1.39 -2.21
C GLY A 89 -16.16 -2.64 -2.61
N ILE A 90 -16.44 -2.75 -3.89
CA ILE A 90 -17.13 -3.90 -4.48
C ILE A 90 -16.18 -4.55 -5.48
N ALA A 91 -15.95 -5.84 -5.32
CA ALA A 91 -15.12 -6.60 -6.26
C ALA A 91 -15.96 -7.72 -6.88
N CYS A 92 -15.78 -7.91 -8.18
CA CYS A 92 -16.45 -8.97 -8.95
C CYS A 92 -15.43 -9.80 -9.68
N VAL A 93 -15.65 -11.12 -9.73
CA VAL A 93 -14.86 -12.03 -10.57
C VAL A 93 -15.85 -12.85 -11.39
N GLY A 94 -15.70 -12.77 -12.71
CA GLY A 94 -16.70 -13.31 -13.61
C GLY A 94 -18.03 -12.59 -13.42
N GLN A 95 -19.07 -13.31 -13.01
CA GLN A 95 -20.39 -12.74 -12.76
C GLN A 95 -20.72 -12.75 -11.25
N ARG A 96 -19.71 -12.95 -10.39
CA ARG A 96 -19.92 -13.08 -8.94
C ARG A 96 -19.32 -11.92 -8.20
N ILE A 97 -20.10 -11.38 -7.26
CA ILE A 97 -19.57 -10.39 -6.31
C ILE A 97 -18.82 -11.19 -5.24
N ILE A 98 -17.52 -10.96 -5.12
CA ILE A 98 -16.66 -11.65 -4.16
C ILE A 98 -16.35 -10.79 -2.95
N ASP A 99 -16.61 -9.48 -3.02
CA ASP A 99 -16.36 -8.56 -1.92
C ASP A 99 -17.35 -7.41 -2.00
N LYS A 100 -17.77 -6.93 -0.83
CA LYS A 100 -18.74 -5.84 -0.72
C LYS A 100 -18.20 -4.78 0.22
N ASN A 101 -18.73 -3.56 0.13
CA ASN A 101 -18.33 -2.46 0.98
C ASN A 101 -18.19 -2.88 2.44
N SER A 102 -17.00 -2.74 2.97
CA SER A 102 -16.69 -3.07 4.35
C SER A 102 -15.57 -2.14 4.81
N ASP A 103 -15.84 -1.38 5.85
CA ASP A 103 -14.84 -0.50 6.44
C ASP A 103 -13.99 -1.29 7.43
N GLU A 104 -12.69 -1.06 7.39
CA GLU A 104 -11.75 -1.78 8.22
C GLU A 104 -10.68 -0.82 8.71
N ALA A 105 -10.41 -0.83 10.02
CA ALA A 105 -9.33 -0.06 10.59
C ALA A 105 -8.01 -0.79 10.36
N VAL A 106 -7.02 -0.08 9.84
CA VAL A 106 -5.73 -0.66 9.49
C VAL A 106 -4.60 0.24 9.99
N THR A 107 -3.43 -0.35 10.15
CA THR A 107 -2.19 0.38 10.39
C THR A 107 -1.23 0.06 9.26
N TYR A 108 -0.70 1.11 8.64
CA TYR A 108 0.31 0.97 7.60
C TYR A 108 1.67 1.33 8.14
N ALA A 109 2.68 0.55 7.76
CA ALA A 109 4.07 0.85 8.08
C ALA A 109 4.88 0.75 6.79
N PHE A 110 5.56 1.84 6.43
CA PHE A 110 6.37 1.89 5.23
C PHE A 110 7.79 2.36 5.53
N PHE A 111 8.76 1.74 4.88
CA PHE A 111 10.11 2.27 4.80
C PHE A 111 10.21 3.03 3.48
N MET A 112 10.39 4.34 3.57
CA MET A 112 10.54 5.22 2.41
C MET A 112 12.00 5.62 2.30
N THR A 113 12.61 5.33 1.18
CA THR A 113 14.03 5.61 0.94
C THR A 113 14.19 6.67 -0.12
N TRP A 114 15.02 7.68 0.17
CA TRP A 114 15.37 8.69 -0.83
C TRP A 114 16.52 8.17 -1.68
N LYS A 115 16.25 7.95 -2.94
CA LYS A 115 17.30 7.56 -3.91
C LYS A 115 16.90 7.94 -5.33
N ASN A 116 17.91 8.20 -6.15
CA ASN A 116 17.74 8.59 -7.54
C ASN A 116 16.83 9.83 -7.69
N GLY A 117 16.92 10.75 -6.71
CA GLY A 117 16.19 12.00 -6.76
C GLY A 117 14.72 11.91 -6.34
N GLY A 118 14.30 10.82 -5.70
CA GLY A 118 12.92 10.67 -5.26
C GLY A 118 12.75 9.70 -4.11
N TRP A 119 11.56 9.70 -3.54
CA TRP A 119 11.18 8.75 -2.50
C TRP A 119 10.56 7.51 -3.12
N ILE A 120 11.02 6.33 -2.70
CA ILE A 120 10.39 5.08 -3.06
C ILE A 120 10.20 4.21 -1.82
N SER A 121 9.19 3.33 -1.85
CA SER A 121 8.99 2.37 -0.79
C SER A 121 9.95 1.20 -0.98
N THR A 122 10.77 0.95 0.04
CA THR A 122 11.69 -0.20 0.06
C THR A 122 11.21 -1.29 1.00
N GLY A 123 10.11 -1.06 1.69
CA GLY A 123 9.45 -2.06 2.53
C GLY A 123 8.09 -1.55 2.98
N GLY A 124 7.17 -2.45 3.20
CA GLY A 124 5.86 -2.06 3.67
C GLY A 124 5.10 -3.22 4.28
N SER A 125 4.17 -2.87 5.16
CA SER A 125 3.25 -3.85 5.71
C SER A 125 1.94 -3.17 6.10
N VAL A 126 0.89 -3.97 6.15
CA VAL A 126 -0.44 -3.54 6.57
C VAL A 126 -0.87 -4.45 7.69
N LEU A 127 -1.29 -3.85 8.81
CA LEU A 127 -1.80 -4.59 9.94
C LEU A 127 -3.28 -4.26 10.13
N ASN A 128 -4.08 -5.30 10.20
CA ASN A 128 -5.47 -5.15 10.61
C ASN A 128 -5.50 -5.00 12.12
N ASN A 129 -6.35 -4.10 12.65
CA ASN A 129 -6.44 -3.90 14.09
C ASN A 129 -6.75 -5.19 14.87
N GLU A 130 -7.44 -6.12 14.26
CA GLU A 130 -7.74 -7.41 14.87
C GLU A 130 -6.49 -8.29 15.02
N GLN A 131 -5.43 -7.99 14.30
CA GLN A 131 -4.18 -8.75 14.32
C GLN A 131 -3.16 -8.20 15.31
N LYS A 132 -3.49 -7.10 15.96
CA LYS A 132 -2.61 -6.49 16.97
C LYS A 132 -2.75 -7.20 18.36
#